data_e30013d2d2ebacf6dda9cee14ac3468c
#
_entry.id   e30013d2d2ebacf6dda9cee14ac3468c
#
_cell.length_a   1.000
_cell.length_b   1.000
_cell.length_c   1.000
_cell.angle_alpha   90.00
_cell.angle_beta   90.00
_cell.angle_gamma   90.00
#
_symmetry.space_group_name_H-M   'P 1'
#
loop_
_entity.id
_entity.type
_entity.pdbx_description
1 polymer ?
#
loop_
_entity_poly.entity_id
_entity_poly.type
_entity_poly.pdbx_seq_one_letter_code
_entity_poly.pdbx_strand_id
1 'polypeptide(L)'
;MIRKDDKEILVSMVETMTKSTSGLESTKNWATNALWYDIPPFASRGIQPAIKKLDTTFSNFKSCKISILHTDTFLSKDIGIVCTIQKAEIVLVNDVKKTLLFRETDCFKKDEKNEWLLIHQHTSVPNGGDWDGSIVTE
;
A
#
# COMPACT_ATOMS: atom_id res chain seq x y z
N MET A 1 -24.36 8.17 -3.96
CA MET A 1 -24.89 7.29 -2.91
C MET A 1 -23.85 6.25 -2.52
N ILE A 2 -23.67 6.03 -1.22
CA ILE A 2 -22.76 4.96 -0.74
C ILE A 2 -23.47 3.63 -0.97
N ARG A 3 -22.80 2.71 -1.66
CA ARG A 3 -23.32 1.35 -1.84
C ARG A 3 -23.01 0.52 -0.60
N LYS A 4 -23.92 -0.41 -0.27
CA LYS A 4 -23.81 -1.28 0.91
C LYS A 4 -22.52 -2.09 0.93
N ASP A 5 -21.99 -2.44 -0.24
CA ASP A 5 -20.79 -3.27 -0.41
C ASP A 5 -19.49 -2.47 -0.65
N ASP A 6 -19.54 -1.14 -0.68
CA ASP A 6 -18.36 -0.31 -1.00
C ASP A 6 -17.20 -0.56 -0.02
N LYS A 7 -17.50 -0.70 1.27
CA LYS A 7 -16.47 -1.01 2.28
C LYS A 7 -15.77 -2.32 1.95
N GLU A 8 -16.52 -3.37 1.64
CA GLU A 8 -15.98 -4.68 1.31
C GLU A 8 -15.12 -4.64 0.06
N ILE A 9 -15.55 -3.87 -0.95
CA ILE A 9 -14.80 -3.69 -2.19
C ILE A 9 -13.42 -3.07 -1.88
N LEU A 10 -13.39 -1.99 -1.09
CA LEU A 10 -12.14 -1.30 -0.77
C LEU A 10 -11.20 -2.18 0.04
N VAL A 11 -11.70 -2.88 1.05
CA VAL A 11 -10.90 -3.80 1.85
C VAL A 11 -10.34 -4.93 0.97
N SER A 12 -11.16 -5.49 0.07
CA SER A 12 -10.74 -6.50 -0.88
C SER A 12 -9.65 -6.01 -1.83
N MET A 13 -9.72 -4.75 -2.27
CA MET A 13 -8.68 -4.15 -3.12
C MET A 13 -7.34 -4.09 -2.39
N VAL A 14 -7.33 -3.71 -1.10
CA VAL A 14 -6.11 -3.70 -0.29
C VAL A 14 -5.59 -5.13 -0.09
N GLU A 15 -6.44 -6.07 0.24
CA GLU A 15 -6.05 -7.48 0.39
C GLU A 15 -5.42 -8.03 -0.89
N THR A 16 -5.98 -7.72 -2.05
CA THR A 16 -5.44 -8.12 -3.34
C THR A 16 -4.05 -7.56 -3.58
N MET A 17 -3.81 -6.30 -3.22
CA MET A 17 -2.48 -5.69 -3.33
C MET A 17 -1.44 -6.44 -2.48
N THR A 18 -1.80 -6.92 -1.30
CA THR A 18 -0.87 -7.67 -0.43
C THR A 18 -0.39 -8.98 -1.06
N LYS A 19 -1.11 -9.51 -2.02
CA LYS A 19 -0.79 -10.78 -2.71
C LYS A 19 -0.08 -10.58 -4.03
N SER A 20 0.13 -9.33 -4.45
CA SER A 20 0.77 -9.00 -5.71
C SER A 20 2.25 -9.35 -5.69
N THR A 21 2.76 -9.81 -6.84
CA THR A 21 4.17 -10.19 -7.03
C THR A 21 4.86 -9.38 -8.11
N SER A 22 4.16 -8.41 -8.70
CA SER A 22 4.71 -7.50 -9.70
C SER A 22 4.16 -6.09 -9.53
N GLY A 23 4.87 -5.11 -10.08
CA GLY A 23 4.42 -3.73 -10.10
C GLY A 23 3.11 -3.56 -10.88
N LEU A 24 2.95 -4.30 -11.97
CA LEU A 24 1.73 -4.25 -12.78
C LEU A 24 0.52 -4.75 -12.00
N GLU A 25 0.65 -5.88 -11.30
CA GLU A 25 -0.43 -6.40 -10.45
C GLU A 25 -0.76 -5.44 -9.31
N SER A 26 0.27 -4.91 -8.63
CA SER A 26 0.09 -4.02 -7.49
C SER A 26 -0.66 -2.74 -7.85
N THR A 27 -0.45 -2.23 -9.06
CA THR A 27 -1.02 -0.95 -9.53
C THR A 27 -2.26 -1.11 -10.39
N LYS A 28 -2.79 -2.30 -10.52
CA LYS A 28 -3.91 -2.63 -11.42
C LYS A 28 -5.12 -1.71 -11.23
N ASN A 29 -5.43 -1.38 -9.98
CA ASN A 29 -6.59 -0.55 -9.64
C ASN A 29 -6.19 0.87 -9.20
N TRP A 30 -5.03 1.34 -9.62
CA TRP A 30 -4.57 2.70 -9.33
C TRP A 30 -5.02 3.66 -10.42
N ALA A 31 -5.34 4.89 -10.01
CA ALA A 31 -5.50 5.99 -10.96
C ALA A 31 -4.18 6.25 -11.68
N THR A 32 -4.24 6.69 -12.94
CA THR A 32 -3.04 6.91 -13.75
C THR A 32 -2.06 7.90 -13.15
N ASN A 33 -2.56 8.84 -12.35
CA ASN A 33 -1.77 9.88 -11.68
C ASN A 33 -1.69 9.69 -10.16
N ALA A 34 -1.87 8.46 -9.66
CA ALA A 34 -1.82 8.17 -8.24
C ALA A 34 -0.54 8.70 -7.59
N LEU A 35 -0.68 9.26 -6.39
CA LEU A 35 0.43 9.74 -5.59
C LEU A 35 0.84 8.66 -4.61
N TRP A 36 2.08 8.23 -4.67
CA TRP A 36 2.59 7.14 -3.83
C TRP A 36 3.77 7.58 -2.98
N TYR A 37 3.60 7.48 -1.68
CA TYR A 37 4.67 7.65 -0.69
C TYR A 37 4.98 6.29 -0.10
N ASP A 38 6.06 5.68 -0.55
CA ASP A 38 6.54 4.43 -0.01
C ASP A 38 7.42 4.68 1.22
N ILE A 39 7.97 3.62 1.78
CA ILE A 39 8.95 3.72 2.85
C ILE A 39 10.04 4.70 2.40
N PRO A 40 10.35 5.73 3.20
CA PRO A 40 11.30 6.78 2.77
C PRO A 40 12.61 6.20 2.22
N PRO A 41 13.22 6.86 1.25
CA PRO A 41 12.89 8.20 0.75
C PRO A 41 12.03 8.22 -0.53
N PHE A 42 11.41 7.13 -0.92
CA PHE A 42 10.74 7.04 -2.22
C PHE A 42 9.37 7.72 -2.22
N ALA A 43 9.15 8.60 -3.20
CA ALA A 43 7.87 9.19 -3.50
C ALA A 43 7.73 9.32 -5.02
N SER A 44 6.54 9.05 -5.54
CA SER A 44 6.29 9.16 -6.97
C SER A 44 4.86 9.59 -7.27
N ARG A 45 4.68 10.10 -8.47
CA ARG A 45 3.36 10.36 -9.04
C ARG A 45 3.24 9.62 -10.37
N GLY A 46 2.10 8.92 -10.53
CA GLY A 46 1.83 8.12 -11.72
C GLY A 46 2.18 6.66 -11.54
N ILE A 47 1.60 5.82 -12.40
CA ILE A 47 1.72 4.35 -12.32
C ILE A 47 3.11 3.88 -12.74
N GLN A 48 3.70 4.48 -13.78
CA GLN A 48 4.95 3.96 -14.36
C GLN A 48 6.14 3.96 -13.39
N PRO A 49 6.42 5.05 -12.64
CA PRO A 49 7.47 5.01 -11.64
C PRO A 49 7.18 4.00 -10.52
N ALA A 50 5.91 3.83 -10.14
CA ALA A 50 5.51 2.87 -9.12
C ALA A 50 5.76 1.43 -9.58
N ILE A 51 5.39 1.08 -10.82
CA ILE A 51 5.66 -0.23 -11.40
C ILE A 51 7.15 -0.54 -11.35
N LYS A 52 7.98 0.39 -11.82
CA LYS A 52 9.43 0.22 -11.85
C LYS A 52 10.01 -0.01 -10.45
N LYS A 53 9.58 0.79 -9.47
CA LYS A 53 10.06 0.67 -8.09
C LYS A 53 9.64 -0.66 -7.48
N LEU A 54 8.39 -1.05 -7.65
CA LEU A 54 7.86 -2.30 -7.12
C LEU A 54 8.54 -3.51 -7.75
N ASP A 55 8.74 -3.51 -9.06
CA ASP A 55 9.45 -4.59 -9.73
C ASP A 55 10.89 -4.74 -9.20
N THR A 56 11.58 -3.63 -8.98
CA THR A 56 12.91 -3.63 -8.37
C THR A 56 12.87 -4.23 -6.97
N THR A 57 11.88 -3.85 -6.17
CA THR A 57 11.70 -4.36 -4.81
C THR A 57 11.44 -5.87 -4.83
N PHE A 58 10.48 -6.31 -5.64
CA PHE A 58 10.14 -7.74 -5.73
C PHE A 58 11.31 -8.59 -6.25
N SER A 59 12.16 -8.04 -7.10
CA SER A 59 13.33 -8.75 -7.60
C SER A 59 14.34 -9.12 -6.51
N ASN A 60 14.30 -8.43 -5.37
CA ASN A 60 15.15 -8.71 -4.21
C ASN A 60 14.54 -9.76 -3.27
N PHE A 61 13.31 -10.18 -3.52
CA PHE A 61 12.59 -11.11 -2.64
C PHE A 61 12.58 -12.52 -3.25
N LYS A 62 12.99 -13.49 -2.46
CA LYS A 62 12.76 -14.90 -2.74
C LYS A 62 11.32 -15.28 -2.41
N SER A 63 10.81 -14.73 -1.33
CA SER A 63 9.40 -14.83 -0.94
C SER A 63 9.00 -13.65 -0.08
N CYS A 64 7.71 -13.33 -0.11
CA CYS A 64 7.13 -12.30 0.75
C CYS A 64 5.70 -12.71 1.09
N LYS A 65 5.41 -12.79 2.38
CA LYS A 65 4.06 -13.04 2.87
C LYS A 65 3.61 -11.85 3.70
N ILE A 66 2.52 -11.22 3.29
CA ILE A 66 1.95 -10.07 4.00
C ILE A 66 0.65 -10.50 4.68
N SER A 67 0.54 -10.18 5.97
CA SER A 67 -0.66 -10.39 6.77
C SER A 67 -1.19 -9.04 7.23
N ILE A 68 -2.48 -8.80 7.06
CA ILE A 68 -3.14 -7.61 7.57
C ILE A 68 -3.55 -7.90 9.01
N LEU A 69 -3.01 -7.12 9.95
CA LEU A 69 -3.25 -7.30 11.39
C LEU A 69 -4.41 -6.46 11.88
N HIS A 70 -4.66 -5.32 11.25
CA HIS A 70 -5.72 -4.39 11.65
C HIS A 70 -6.18 -3.58 10.44
N THR A 71 -7.48 -3.32 10.37
CA THR A 71 -8.08 -2.54 9.27
C THR A 71 -9.15 -1.60 9.82
N ASP A 72 -9.06 -0.33 9.43
CA ASP A 72 -10.11 0.67 9.61
C ASP A 72 -10.46 1.26 8.25
N THR A 73 -11.75 1.49 8.02
CA THR A 73 -12.24 2.03 6.75
C THR A 73 -13.15 3.23 7.01
N PHE A 74 -12.91 4.31 6.27
CA PHE A 74 -13.71 5.52 6.28
C PHE A 74 -14.28 5.75 4.90
N LEU A 75 -15.58 5.96 4.81
CA LEU A 75 -16.28 6.06 3.53
C LEU A 75 -17.15 7.32 3.47
N SER A 76 -17.10 7.98 2.31
CA SER A 76 -18.12 8.90 1.86
C SER A 76 -18.63 8.42 0.49
N LYS A 77 -19.46 9.23 -0.16
CA LYS A 77 -20.11 8.87 -1.43
C LYS A 77 -19.11 8.42 -2.52
N ASP A 78 -18.01 9.14 -2.67
CA ASP A 78 -17.05 8.94 -3.75
C ASP A 78 -15.59 8.92 -3.30
N ILE A 79 -15.34 9.01 -1.99
CA ILE A 79 -14.02 8.93 -1.38
C ILE A 79 -14.03 7.84 -0.32
N GLY A 80 -13.00 7.01 -0.32
CA GLY A 80 -12.80 6.00 0.70
C GLY A 80 -11.35 5.97 1.16
N ILE A 81 -11.16 5.69 2.45
CA ILE A 81 -9.83 5.57 3.06
C ILE A 81 -9.78 4.24 3.80
N VAL A 82 -8.77 3.44 3.51
CA VAL A 82 -8.49 2.20 4.23
C VAL A 82 -7.15 2.35 4.93
N CYS A 83 -7.16 2.22 6.25
CA CYS A 83 -5.96 2.28 7.07
C CYS A 83 -5.67 0.88 7.61
N THR A 84 -4.46 0.38 7.39
CA THR A 84 -4.06 -0.96 7.82
C THR A 84 -2.75 -0.93 8.61
N ILE A 85 -2.63 -1.91 9.50
CA ILE A 85 -1.35 -2.30 10.06
C ILE A 85 -1.05 -3.67 9.49
N GLN A 86 0.12 -3.83 8.87
CA GLN A 86 0.48 -5.03 8.14
C GLN A 86 1.82 -5.58 8.63
N LYS A 87 1.99 -6.88 8.46
CA LYS A 87 3.24 -7.60 8.75
C LYS A 87 3.71 -8.29 7.50
N ALA A 88 4.92 -7.98 7.07
CA ALA A 88 5.58 -8.66 5.96
C ALA A 88 6.65 -9.61 6.50
N GLU A 89 6.57 -10.87 6.10
CA GLU A 89 7.60 -11.88 6.34
C GLU A 89 8.32 -12.11 5.02
N ILE A 90 9.57 -11.64 4.94
CA ILE A 90 10.33 -11.55 3.69
C ILE A 90 11.54 -12.47 3.78
N VAL A 91 11.78 -13.24 2.72
CA VAL A 91 13.05 -13.94 2.50
C VAL A 91 13.69 -13.27 1.30
N LEU A 92 14.87 -12.69 1.50
CA LEU A 92 15.64 -12.07 0.44
C LEU A 92 16.32 -13.12 -0.45
N VAL A 93 16.75 -12.71 -1.64
CA VAL A 93 17.43 -13.63 -2.57
C VAL A 93 18.74 -14.21 -2.02
N ASN A 94 19.33 -13.58 -1.02
CA ASN A 94 20.51 -14.09 -0.29
C ASN A 94 20.13 -14.94 0.94
N ASP A 95 18.87 -15.37 1.04
CA ASP A 95 18.31 -16.17 2.14
C ASP A 95 18.22 -15.46 3.50
N VAL A 96 18.49 -14.17 3.56
CA VAL A 96 18.28 -13.37 4.77
C VAL A 96 16.77 -13.20 5.00
N LYS A 97 16.30 -13.50 6.22
CA LYS A 97 14.92 -13.34 6.61
C LYS A 97 14.70 -12.00 7.30
N LYS A 98 13.65 -11.30 6.91
CA LYS A 98 13.25 -10.01 7.50
C LYS A 98 11.79 -10.06 7.89
N THR A 99 11.46 -9.46 9.02
CA THR A 99 10.09 -9.21 9.41
C THR A 99 9.90 -7.70 9.52
N LEU A 100 8.88 -7.20 8.84
CA LEU A 100 8.61 -5.78 8.78
C LEU A 100 7.17 -5.53 9.23
N LEU A 101 6.99 -4.67 10.23
CA LEU A 101 5.69 -4.11 10.56
C LEU A 101 5.59 -2.75 9.88
N PHE A 102 4.48 -2.47 9.24
CA PHE A 102 4.27 -1.19 8.58
C PHE A 102 2.81 -0.74 8.67
N ARG A 103 2.62 0.55 8.51
CA ARG A 103 1.30 1.18 8.45
C ARG A 103 1.08 1.67 7.04
N GLU A 104 -0.12 1.46 6.54
CA GLU A 104 -0.46 1.86 5.18
C GLU A 104 -1.81 2.56 5.18
N THR A 105 -1.85 3.70 4.51
CA THR A 105 -3.09 4.43 4.26
C THR A 105 -3.33 4.44 2.75
N ASP A 106 -4.47 3.89 2.35
CA ASP A 106 -4.90 3.83 0.97
C ASP A 106 -6.11 4.72 0.78
N CYS A 107 -5.99 5.70 -0.12
CA CYS A 107 -7.08 6.61 -0.46
C CYS A 107 -7.63 6.26 -1.83
N PHE A 108 -8.93 6.10 -1.91
CA PHE A 108 -9.66 5.71 -3.13
C PHE A 108 -10.66 6.78 -3.52
N LYS A 109 -10.90 6.88 -4.81
CA LYS A 109 -11.93 7.75 -5.36
C LYS A 109 -12.68 7.01 -6.46
N LYS A 110 -14.01 7.20 -6.51
CA LYS A 110 -14.81 6.69 -7.63
C LYS A 110 -14.56 7.52 -8.88
N ASP A 111 -14.41 6.85 -10.01
CA ASP A 111 -14.32 7.49 -11.31
C ASP A 111 -15.71 7.75 -11.91
N GLU A 112 -15.74 8.24 -13.15
CA GLU A 112 -16.98 8.54 -13.88
C GLU A 112 -17.84 7.30 -14.14
N LYS A 113 -17.23 6.11 -14.15
CA LYS A 113 -17.91 4.84 -14.33
C LYS A 113 -18.37 4.23 -13.00
N ASN A 114 -18.23 4.98 -11.89
CA ASN A 114 -18.58 4.53 -10.56
C ASN A 114 -17.68 3.37 -10.07
N GLU A 115 -16.45 3.31 -10.56
CA GLU A 115 -15.44 2.35 -10.14
C GLU A 115 -14.44 3.00 -9.19
N TRP A 116 -14.02 2.26 -8.15
CA TRP A 116 -13.04 2.73 -7.20
C TRP A 116 -11.62 2.61 -7.77
N LEU A 117 -10.85 3.70 -7.70
CA LEU A 117 -9.43 3.72 -8.07
C LEU A 117 -8.62 4.29 -6.90
N LEU A 118 -7.46 3.70 -6.65
CA LEU A 118 -6.52 4.23 -5.67
C LEU A 118 -5.90 5.52 -6.22
N ILE A 119 -6.01 6.60 -5.45
CA ILE A 119 -5.44 7.91 -5.81
C ILE A 119 -4.21 8.25 -4.99
N HIS A 120 -4.05 7.62 -3.82
CA HIS A 120 -2.91 7.85 -2.93
C HIS A 120 -2.68 6.66 -2.03
N GLN A 121 -1.41 6.30 -1.86
CA GLN A 121 -0.97 5.33 -0.86
C GLN A 121 0.22 5.89 -0.11
N HIS A 122 0.19 5.78 1.21
CA HIS A 122 1.31 6.15 2.06
C HIS A 122 1.64 4.98 2.98
N THR A 123 2.89 4.56 2.95
CA THR A 123 3.40 3.48 3.80
C THR A 123 4.49 4.03 4.70
N SER A 124 4.43 3.68 5.98
CA SER A 124 5.44 4.05 6.96
C SER A 124 5.84 2.86 7.80
N VAL A 125 7.09 2.84 8.23
CA VAL A 125 7.64 1.82 9.12
C VAL A 125 7.90 2.47 10.46
N PRO A 126 7.39 1.90 11.58
CA PRO A 126 7.73 2.41 12.89
C PRO A 126 9.23 2.22 13.14
N ASN A 127 9.88 3.21 13.70
CA ASN A 127 11.25 3.07 14.19
C ASN A 127 11.29 1.96 15.25
N GLY A 128 12.37 1.18 15.28
CA GLY A 128 12.48 0.01 16.14
C GLY A 128 12.60 0.29 17.64
N GLY A 129 11.99 1.35 18.12
CA GLY A 129 11.98 1.73 19.55
C GLY A 129 10.98 2.84 19.79
N ASP A 130 10.93 3.33 21.01
CA ASP A 130 10.10 4.46 21.38
C ASP A 130 10.62 5.73 20.68
N TRP A 131 9.69 6.56 20.23
CA TRP A 131 10.04 7.84 19.66
C TRP A 131 10.60 8.76 20.74
N ASP A 132 11.78 9.29 20.53
CA ASP A 132 12.50 10.14 21.47
C ASP A 132 12.23 11.64 21.29
N GLY A 133 11.28 11.98 20.42
CA GLY A 133 10.94 13.37 20.10
C GLY A 133 11.80 13.99 18.99
N SER A 134 12.76 13.23 18.45
CA SER A 134 13.58 13.75 17.34
C SER A 134 12.83 13.66 16.02
N ILE A 135 13.19 14.53 15.09
CA ILE A 135 12.67 14.52 13.73
C ILE A 135 13.79 14.07 12.81
N VAL A 136 13.52 13.00 12.07
CA VAL A 136 14.44 12.53 11.03
C VAL A 136 14.11 13.29 9.76
N THR A 137 15.04 14.10 9.30
CA THR A 137 14.87 14.96 8.12
C THR A 137 15.50 14.42 6.86
N GLU A 138 16.27 13.33 6.98
CA GLU A 138 16.93 12.65 5.84
C GLU A 138 16.97 11.14 6.02
#